data_a432067933e065f3921f7e9d03cdce99
#
_entry.id   a432067933e065f3921f7e9d03cdce99
#
_cell.length_a   1.000
_cell.length_b   1.000
_cell.length_c   1.000
_cell.angle_alpha   90.00
_cell.angle_beta   90.00
_cell.angle_gamma   90.00
#
_symmetry.space_group_name_H-M   'P 1'
#
loop_
_entity.id
_entity.type
_entity.pdbx_description
1 polymer ?
#
loop_
_entity_poly.entity_id
_entity_poly.type
_entity_poly.pdbx_seq_one_letter_code
_entity_poly.pdbx_strand_id
1 'polypeptide(L)'
;MKKVLLLLAVLLFGAGSMMAQQDKSAEKAAKQAEKEAKKAEKAAKKAAEDAESNALFEQAVQALKDRDFVLEAERVEFKRGSFAYVTPSTNFVSMKGNKATIQLAFNGSFSGPNGIGGITVDGNASNVEMKTDKKGNITFSMMVQGVGVSASVNFRMPKGTNKCTATVSPNFNSNRMSFVGNLYPSEQSNVYKGRSL
;
A
#
# COMPACT_ATOMS: atom_id res chain seq x y z
N MET A 1 59.83 -52.32 24.23
CA MET A 1 58.61 -51.75 24.88
C MET A 1 58.45 -50.24 24.64
N LYS A 2 59.50 -49.41 24.64
CA LYS A 2 59.33 -47.93 24.46
C LYS A 2 58.87 -47.49 23.04
N LYS A 3 59.19 -48.24 21.98
CA LYS A 3 58.78 -47.89 20.60
C LYS A 3 57.28 -48.20 20.30
N VAL A 4 56.69 -49.20 20.97
CA VAL A 4 55.27 -49.56 20.84
C VAL A 4 54.37 -48.54 21.52
N LEU A 5 54.83 -47.97 22.65
CA LEU A 5 54.06 -46.93 23.36
C LEU A 5 53.99 -45.61 22.58
N LEU A 6 55.05 -45.26 21.80
CA LEU A 6 55.07 -44.04 20.98
C LEU A 6 54.12 -44.10 19.78
N LEU A 7 53.96 -45.30 19.20
CA LEU A 7 53.01 -45.52 18.07
C LEU A 7 51.53 -45.46 18.52
N LEU A 8 51.22 -45.92 19.74
CA LEU A 8 49.87 -45.85 20.31
C LEU A 8 49.50 -44.39 20.69
N ALA A 9 50.43 -43.56 21.13
CA ALA A 9 50.19 -42.16 21.43
C ALA A 9 49.90 -41.31 20.18
N VAL A 10 50.54 -41.59 19.04
CA VAL A 10 50.26 -40.93 17.76
C VAL A 10 48.91 -41.27 17.18
N LEU A 11 48.43 -42.51 17.36
CA LEU A 11 47.10 -42.95 16.93
C LEU A 11 45.96 -42.31 17.74
N LEU A 12 46.18 -42.10 19.05
CA LEU A 12 45.19 -41.45 19.92
C LEU A 12 45.06 -39.94 19.62
N PHE A 13 46.13 -39.25 19.24
CA PHE A 13 46.09 -37.83 18.84
C PHE A 13 45.46 -37.61 17.47
N GLY A 14 45.60 -38.57 16.54
CA GLY A 14 44.97 -38.50 15.22
C GLY A 14 43.44 -38.68 15.25
N ALA A 15 42.94 -39.55 16.14
CA ALA A 15 41.48 -39.77 16.28
C ALA A 15 40.75 -38.55 16.89
N GLY A 16 41.36 -37.87 17.85
CA GLY A 16 40.77 -36.70 18.49
C GLY A 16 40.65 -35.47 17.55
N SER A 17 41.61 -35.27 16.66
CA SER A 17 41.57 -34.17 15.68
C SER A 17 40.57 -34.42 14.55
N MET A 18 40.35 -35.67 14.14
CA MET A 18 39.32 -36.03 13.15
C MET A 18 37.90 -35.83 13.70
N MET A 19 37.59 -36.23 14.92
CA MET A 19 36.29 -35.99 15.55
C MET A 19 35.98 -34.48 15.72
N ALA A 20 36.92 -33.68 16.19
CA ALA A 20 36.75 -32.26 16.37
C ALA A 20 36.57 -31.50 15.02
N GLN A 21 37.10 -32.02 13.92
CA GLN A 21 36.94 -31.44 12.59
C GLN A 21 35.60 -31.83 11.96
N GLN A 22 35.07 -33.02 12.25
CA GLN A 22 33.78 -33.51 11.80
C GLN A 22 32.63 -32.75 12.50
N ASP A 23 32.73 -32.46 13.80
CA ASP A 23 31.77 -31.65 14.54
C ASP A 23 31.69 -30.21 14.03
N LYS A 24 32.83 -29.60 13.73
CA LYS A 24 32.87 -28.23 13.16
C LYS A 24 32.30 -28.16 11.74
N SER A 25 32.44 -29.20 10.94
CA SER A 25 31.88 -29.28 9.59
C SER A 25 30.36 -29.47 9.64
N ALA A 26 29.88 -30.33 10.55
CA ALA A 26 28.44 -30.54 10.79
C ALA A 26 27.75 -29.26 11.31
N GLU A 27 28.38 -28.54 12.23
CA GLU A 27 27.86 -27.26 12.75
C GLU A 27 27.79 -26.20 11.66
N LYS A 28 28.80 -26.10 10.80
CA LYS A 28 28.80 -25.18 9.66
C LYS A 28 27.70 -25.53 8.65
N ALA A 29 27.53 -26.82 8.34
CA ALA A 29 26.48 -27.29 7.44
C ALA A 29 25.09 -27.00 8.02
N ALA A 30 24.86 -27.22 9.30
CA ALA A 30 23.61 -26.91 9.99
C ALA A 30 23.30 -25.41 9.96
N LYS A 31 24.28 -24.55 10.24
CA LYS A 31 24.13 -23.08 10.15
C LYS A 31 23.87 -22.60 8.73
N GLN A 32 24.45 -23.25 7.75
CA GLN A 32 24.22 -22.93 6.33
C GLN A 32 22.82 -23.34 5.88
N ALA A 33 22.38 -24.54 6.26
CA ALA A 33 21.02 -25.04 6.01
C ALA A 33 19.96 -24.14 6.69
N GLU A 34 20.19 -23.69 7.92
CA GLU A 34 19.29 -22.75 8.61
C GLU A 34 19.21 -21.38 7.90
N LYS A 35 20.34 -20.86 7.40
CA LYS A 35 20.36 -19.62 6.63
C LYS A 35 19.62 -19.75 5.30
N GLU A 36 19.79 -20.87 4.61
CA GLU A 36 19.09 -21.16 3.36
C GLU A 36 17.60 -21.33 3.58
N ALA A 37 17.17 -22.03 4.63
CA ALA A 37 15.78 -22.18 5.01
C ALA A 37 15.13 -20.83 5.32
N LYS A 38 15.77 -19.96 6.12
CA LYS A 38 15.29 -18.62 6.41
C LYS A 38 15.22 -17.74 5.16
N LYS A 39 16.17 -17.89 4.22
CA LYS A 39 16.15 -17.16 2.95
C LYS A 39 15.02 -17.63 2.05
N ALA A 40 14.76 -18.95 1.98
CA ALA A 40 13.66 -19.53 1.23
C ALA A 40 12.30 -19.09 1.81
N GLU A 41 12.13 -19.12 3.13
CA GLU A 41 10.92 -18.66 3.81
C GLU A 41 10.64 -17.17 3.52
N LYS A 42 11.66 -16.31 3.64
CA LYS A 42 11.53 -14.88 3.30
C LYS A 42 11.17 -14.66 1.84
N ALA A 43 11.75 -15.44 0.92
CA ALA A 43 11.45 -15.35 -0.50
C ALA A 43 10.02 -15.80 -0.80
N ALA A 44 9.55 -16.88 -0.18
CA ALA A 44 8.19 -17.36 -0.30
C ALA A 44 7.16 -16.36 0.24
N LYS A 45 7.44 -15.79 1.42
CA LYS A 45 6.58 -14.75 2.02
C LYS A 45 6.49 -13.52 1.12
N LYS A 46 7.63 -13.04 0.62
CA LYS A 46 7.65 -11.90 -0.30
C LYS A 46 6.89 -12.20 -1.60
N ALA A 47 7.05 -13.38 -2.17
CA ALA A 47 6.33 -13.78 -3.38
C ALA A 47 4.79 -13.82 -3.14
N ALA A 48 4.34 -14.26 -1.96
CA ALA A 48 2.93 -14.23 -1.60
C ALA A 48 2.41 -12.78 -1.44
N GLU A 49 3.15 -11.92 -0.75
CA GLU A 49 2.83 -10.49 -0.60
C GLU A 49 2.78 -9.77 -1.96
N ASP A 50 3.73 -10.04 -2.85
CA ASP A 50 3.76 -9.48 -4.20
C ASP A 50 2.57 -9.98 -5.05
N ALA A 51 2.18 -11.25 -4.92
CA ALA A 51 1.02 -11.81 -5.60
C ALA A 51 -0.30 -11.18 -5.12
N GLU A 52 -0.48 -11.05 -3.81
CA GLU A 52 -1.64 -10.38 -3.21
C GLU A 52 -1.73 -8.91 -3.64
N SER A 53 -0.61 -8.19 -3.56
CA SER A 53 -0.54 -6.78 -3.97
C SER A 53 -0.88 -6.60 -5.46
N ASN A 54 -0.41 -7.50 -6.34
CA ASN A 54 -0.76 -7.48 -7.75
C ASN A 54 -2.26 -7.78 -7.97
N ALA A 55 -2.86 -8.71 -7.23
CA ALA A 55 -4.29 -8.99 -7.32
C ALA A 55 -5.13 -7.76 -6.93
N LEU A 56 -4.76 -7.06 -5.85
CA LEU A 56 -5.40 -5.81 -5.45
C LEU A 56 -5.22 -4.71 -6.51
N PHE A 57 -4.05 -4.63 -7.15
CA PHE A 57 -3.81 -3.70 -8.25
C PHE A 57 -4.76 -3.95 -9.43
N GLU A 58 -4.90 -5.20 -9.88
CA GLU A 58 -5.79 -5.55 -10.99
C GLU A 58 -7.27 -5.25 -10.67
N GLN A 59 -7.72 -5.52 -9.45
CA GLN A 59 -9.06 -5.15 -8.98
C GLN A 59 -9.26 -3.64 -9.00
N ALA A 60 -8.29 -2.87 -8.52
CA ALA A 60 -8.33 -1.41 -8.52
C ALA A 60 -8.34 -0.84 -9.95
N VAL A 61 -7.55 -1.40 -10.87
CA VAL A 61 -7.56 -1.03 -12.30
C VAL A 61 -8.92 -1.29 -12.93
N GLN A 62 -9.53 -2.44 -12.61
CA GLN A 62 -10.86 -2.77 -13.13
C GLN A 62 -11.93 -1.81 -12.59
N ALA A 63 -11.90 -1.53 -11.28
CA ALA A 63 -12.80 -0.57 -10.64
C ALA A 63 -12.73 0.84 -11.26
N LEU A 64 -11.52 1.31 -11.61
CA LEU A 64 -11.32 2.57 -12.33
C LEU A 64 -11.95 2.54 -13.73
N LYS A 65 -11.80 1.44 -14.48
CA LYS A 65 -12.42 1.26 -15.80
C LYS A 65 -13.95 1.25 -15.73
N ASP A 66 -14.48 0.57 -14.71
CA ASP A 66 -15.92 0.45 -14.49
C ASP A 66 -16.53 1.73 -13.89
N ARG A 67 -15.70 2.69 -13.49
CA ARG A 67 -16.10 3.91 -12.78
C ARG A 67 -16.91 3.61 -11.53
N ASP A 68 -16.50 2.58 -10.78
CA ASP A 68 -17.15 2.16 -9.54
C ASP A 68 -16.06 1.82 -8.50
N PHE A 69 -15.54 2.87 -7.83
CA PHE A 69 -14.40 2.76 -6.92
C PHE A 69 -14.48 3.74 -5.76
N VAL A 70 -13.72 3.41 -4.71
CA VAL A 70 -13.47 4.27 -3.55
C VAL A 70 -11.97 4.28 -3.25
N LEU A 71 -11.37 5.46 -3.18
CA LEU A 71 -10.06 5.69 -2.55
C LEU A 71 -10.28 6.01 -1.09
N GLU A 72 -9.94 5.12 -0.19
CA GLU A 72 -9.93 5.31 1.25
C GLU A 72 -8.61 5.92 1.70
N ALA A 73 -8.65 7.14 2.23
CA ALA A 73 -7.46 7.89 2.58
C ALA A 73 -7.03 7.66 4.02
N GLU A 74 -5.79 7.28 4.21
CA GLU A 74 -5.11 7.18 5.52
C GLU A 74 -4.42 8.49 5.91
N ARG A 75 -4.12 9.33 4.90
CA ARG A 75 -3.43 10.61 5.06
C ARG A 75 -3.94 11.62 4.04
N VAL A 76 -4.09 12.87 4.50
CA VAL A 76 -4.37 14.01 3.64
C VAL A 76 -3.19 14.98 3.68
N GLU A 77 -2.71 15.38 2.52
CA GLU A 77 -1.59 16.32 2.34
C GLU A 77 -2.13 17.65 1.79
N PHE A 78 -1.65 18.75 2.34
CA PHE A 78 -2.05 20.10 1.96
C PHE A 78 -0.98 20.78 1.10
N LYS A 79 -1.37 21.82 0.38
CA LYS A 79 -0.53 22.55 -0.59
C LYS A 79 0.86 22.95 -0.06
N ARG A 80 0.99 23.27 1.23
CA ARG A 80 2.25 23.75 1.83
C ARG A 80 3.11 22.64 2.44
N GLY A 81 2.80 21.37 2.14
CA GLY A 81 3.54 20.21 2.63
C GLY A 81 3.15 19.74 4.02
N SER A 82 2.24 20.41 4.72
CA SER A 82 1.64 19.87 5.94
C SER A 82 0.72 18.70 5.59
N PHE A 83 0.60 17.74 6.50
CA PHE A 83 -0.27 16.58 6.33
C PHE A 83 -0.95 16.22 7.65
N ALA A 84 -2.03 15.47 7.56
CA ALA A 84 -2.73 14.87 8.70
C ALA A 84 -3.05 13.41 8.41
N TYR A 85 -2.85 12.53 9.39
CA TYR A 85 -3.41 11.19 9.35
C TYR A 85 -4.90 11.26 9.65
N VAL A 86 -5.68 10.51 8.90
CA VAL A 86 -7.14 10.55 8.95
C VAL A 86 -7.71 9.14 9.00
N THR A 87 -8.98 9.01 9.35
CA THR A 87 -9.69 7.73 9.39
C THR A 87 -10.17 7.37 7.98
N PRO A 88 -9.76 6.24 7.38
CA PRO A 88 -10.10 5.89 6.00
C PRO A 88 -11.59 5.80 5.73
N SER A 89 -12.38 5.28 6.68
CA SER A 89 -13.83 5.14 6.52
C SER A 89 -14.60 6.45 6.41
N THR A 90 -13.99 7.58 6.79
CA THR A 90 -14.62 8.92 6.76
C THR A 90 -13.87 9.92 5.86
N ASN A 91 -12.76 9.51 5.27
CA ASN A 91 -11.97 10.35 4.36
C ASN A 91 -11.72 9.58 3.07
N PHE A 92 -12.42 9.98 2.02
CA PHE A 92 -12.39 9.23 0.77
C PHE A 92 -12.71 10.10 -0.45
N VAL A 93 -12.33 9.58 -1.60
CA VAL A 93 -12.78 10.05 -2.91
C VAL A 93 -13.37 8.86 -3.63
N SER A 94 -14.62 8.96 -4.04
CA SER A 94 -15.32 7.87 -4.71
C SER A 94 -15.95 8.30 -6.03
N MET A 95 -16.20 7.31 -6.89
CA MET A 95 -16.95 7.47 -8.12
C MET A 95 -17.83 6.25 -8.31
N LYS A 96 -19.08 6.49 -8.74
CA LYS A 96 -20.03 5.46 -9.16
C LYS A 96 -20.78 5.94 -10.41
N GLY A 97 -20.47 5.33 -11.56
CA GLY A 97 -20.92 5.82 -12.84
C GLY A 97 -20.42 7.24 -13.11
N ASN A 98 -21.32 8.22 -13.14
CA ASN A 98 -20.97 9.64 -13.30
C ASN A 98 -21.13 10.45 -12.00
N LYS A 99 -21.38 9.80 -10.87
CA LYS A 99 -21.46 10.47 -9.56
C LYS A 99 -20.13 10.33 -8.86
N ALA A 100 -19.62 11.44 -8.33
CA ALA A 100 -18.41 11.48 -7.53
C ALA A 100 -18.70 12.09 -6.17
N THR A 101 -18.05 11.54 -5.13
CA THR A 101 -18.09 12.10 -3.77
C THR A 101 -16.66 12.36 -3.31
N ILE A 102 -16.42 13.54 -2.74
CA ILE A 102 -15.17 13.89 -2.07
C ILE A 102 -15.51 14.21 -0.63
N GLN A 103 -14.97 13.45 0.30
CA GLN A 103 -15.22 13.66 1.72
C GLN A 103 -13.94 13.83 2.50
N LEU A 104 -13.91 14.88 3.31
CA LEU A 104 -12.88 15.16 4.29
C LEU A 104 -13.54 15.28 5.66
N ALA A 105 -12.98 14.62 6.65
CA ALA A 105 -13.42 14.69 8.04
C ALA A 105 -12.22 14.61 8.98
N PHE A 106 -12.17 15.48 9.97
CA PHE A 106 -11.14 15.48 10.99
C PHE A 106 -11.74 15.15 12.35
N ASN A 107 -11.03 14.33 13.12
CA ASN A 107 -11.41 14.07 14.50
C ASN A 107 -11.21 15.33 15.34
N GLY A 108 -12.29 15.95 15.78
CA GLY A 108 -12.26 17.16 16.58
C GLY A 108 -13.62 17.45 17.22
N SER A 109 -13.67 18.48 18.08
CA SER A 109 -14.90 18.90 18.76
C SER A 109 -15.89 19.63 17.84
N PHE A 110 -15.47 19.97 16.62
CA PHE A 110 -16.32 20.65 15.64
C PHE A 110 -16.90 19.66 14.64
N SER A 111 -18.22 19.57 14.57
CA SER A 111 -18.93 18.61 13.71
C SER A 111 -18.80 18.93 12.20
N GLY A 112 -18.43 20.15 11.84
CA GLY A 112 -18.35 20.59 10.45
C GLY A 112 -19.70 20.58 9.71
N PRO A 113 -19.73 21.09 8.47
CA PRO A 113 -20.94 21.06 7.64
C PRO A 113 -21.48 19.67 7.36
N ASN A 114 -20.60 18.66 7.23
CA ASN A 114 -21.00 17.26 6.97
C ASN A 114 -21.46 16.48 8.22
N GLY A 115 -21.39 17.07 9.40
CA GLY A 115 -21.77 16.44 10.67
C GLY A 115 -20.73 15.49 11.28
N ILE A 116 -19.57 15.32 10.63
CA ILE A 116 -18.50 14.40 11.04
C ILE A 116 -17.11 15.06 11.08
N GLY A 117 -17.07 16.38 11.26
CA GLY A 117 -15.82 17.12 11.43
C GLY A 117 -15.23 17.69 10.15
N GLY A 118 -15.99 17.86 9.08
CA GLY A 118 -15.45 18.34 7.83
C GLY A 118 -16.47 18.71 6.78
N ILE A 119 -16.19 18.31 5.53
CA ILE A 119 -17.00 18.64 4.36
C ILE A 119 -17.18 17.41 3.46
N THR A 120 -18.38 17.24 2.95
CA THR A 120 -18.72 16.23 1.94
C THR A 120 -19.28 16.95 0.71
N VAL A 121 -18.71 16.68 -0.43
CA VAL A 121 -19.11 17.24 -1.72
C VAL A 121 -19.54 16.12 -2.63
N ASP A 122 -20.78 16.19 -3.09
CA ASP A 122 -21.30 15.36 -4.18
C ASP A 122 -21.27 16.15 -5.47
N GLY A 123 -20.92 15.51 -6.56
CA GLY A 123 -20.89 16.13 -7.87
C GLY A 123 -21.03 15.14 -9.02
N ASN A 124 -21.16 15.69 -10.21
CA ASN A 124 -21.11 14.92 -11.44
C ASN A 124 -19.66 14.92 -11.95
N ALA A 125 -19.17 13.74 -12.28
CA ALA A 125 -17.88 13.57 -12.92
C ALA A 125 -18.01 13.74 -14.45
N SER A 126 -17.09 14.50 -15.01
CA SER A 126 -16.96 14.71 -16.47
C SER A 126 -15.48 14.66 -16.86
N ASN A 127 -15.19 14.64 -18.17
CA ASN A 127 -13.82 14.58 -18.70
C ASN A 127 -12.98 13.46 -18.07
N VAL A 128 -13.61 12.28 -17.96
CA VAL A 128 -12.98 11.12 -17.35
C VAL A 128 -11.98 10.52 -18.32
N GLU A 129 -10.73 10.46 -17.93
CA GLU A 129 -9.64 9.91 -18.73
C GLU A 129 -8.76 8.98 -17.89
N MET A 130 -8.39 7.83 -18.44
CA MET A 130 -7.45 6.88 -17.84
C MET A 130 -6.28 6.65 -18.76
N LYS A 131 -5.07 6.74 -18.22
CA LYS A 131 -3.81 6.50 -18.96
C LYS A 131 -2.93 5.52 -18.19
N THR A 132 -2.26 4.65 -18.95
CA THR A 132 -1.20 3.78 -18.43
C THR A 132 0.12 4.20 -19.02
N ASP A 133 1.12 4.45 -18.19
CA ASP A 133 2.45 4.81 -18.67
C ASP A 133 3.25 3.57 -19.12
N LYS A 134 4.45 3.79 -19.68
CA LYS A 134 5.33 2.71 -20.16
C LYS A 134 5.82 1.78 -19.04
N LYS A 135 5.73 2.21 -17.78
CA LYS A 135 6.09 1.41 -16.59
C LYS A 135 4.88 0.66 -16.01
N GLY A 136 3.68 0.87 -16.56
CA GLY A 136 2.44 0.28 -16.11
C GLY A 136 1.77 1.03 -14.95
N ASN A 137 2.23 2.24 -14.59
CA ASN A 137 1.53 3.06 -13.61
C ASN A 137 0.26 3.65 -14.21
N ILE A 138 -0.77 3.77 -13.40
CA ILE A 138 -2.08 4.30 -13.79
C ILE A 138 -2.20 5.76 -13.39
N THR A 139 -2.69 6.57 -14.30
CA THR A 139 -3.20 7.92 -14.04
C THR A 139 -4.66 7.95 -14.45
N PHE A 140 -5.54 8.37 -13.55
CA PHE A 140 -6.96 8.55 -13.83
C PHE A 140 -7.33 9.99 -13.45
N SER A 141 -8.02 10.70 -14.36
CA SER A 141 -8.40 12.09 -14.14
C SER A 141 -9.87 12.31 -14.40
N MET A 142 -10.47 13.21 -13.65
CA MET A 142 -11.85 13.64 -13.83
C MET A 142 -12.04 15.09 -13.37
N MET A 143 -13.06 15.74 -13.90
CA MET A 143 -13.61 17.00 -13.39
C MET A 143 -14.85 16.68 -12.57
N VAL A 144 -14.94 17.21 -11.36
CA VAL A 144 -16.11 17.06 -10.48
C VAL A 144 -16.80 18.40 -10.34
N GLN A 145 -18.09 18.45 -10.66
CA GLN A 145 -18.94 19.63 -10.50
C GLN A 145 -20.12 19.29 -9.60
N GLY A 146 -20.22 19.99 -8.48
CA GLY A 146 -21.29 19.89 -7.48
C GLY A 146 -21.74 21.25 -6.98
N VAL A 147 -22.64 21.27 -6.01
CA VAL A 147 -23.11 22.50 -5.41
C VAL A 147 -21.93 23.19 -4.71
N GLY A 148 -21.61 24.42 -5.16
CA GLY A 148 -20.52 25.22 -4.61
C GLY A 148 -19.09 24.69 -4.86
N VAL A 149 -18.93 23.62 -5.64
CA VAL A 149 -17.62 23.01 -5.92
C VAL A 149 -17.45 22.69 -7.40
N SER A 150 -16.30 23.11 -7.93
CA SER A 150 -15.77 22.64 -9.20
C SER A 150 -14.29 22.33 -8.99
N ALA A 151 -13.87 21.09 -9.23
CA ALA A 151 -12.51 20.64 -8.97
C ALA A 151 -12.01 19.65 -10.03
N SER A 152 -10.73 19.73 -10.34
CA SER A 152 -10.02 18.65 -11.06
C SER A 152 -9.52 17.63 -10.04
N VAL A 153 -9.74 16.36 -10.31
CA VAL A 153 -9.25 15.25 -9.48
C VAL A 153 -8.34 14.36 -10.32
N ASN A 154 -7.12 14.16 -9.84
CA ASN A 154 -6.11 13.34 -10.49
C ASN A 154 -5.66 12.21 -9.56
N PHE A 155 -5.85 10.97 -9.97
CA PHE A 155 -5.39 9.79 -9.27
C PHE A 155 -4.09 9.29 -9.90
N ARG A 156 -3.17 8.85 -9.04
CA ARG A 156 -1.92 8.18 -9.44
C ARG A 156 -1.76 6.90 -8.64
N MET A 157 -1.64 5.79 -9.34
CA MET A 157 -1.50 4.45 -8.75
C MET A 157 -0.29 3.75 -9.38
N PRO A 158 0.77 3.44 -8.60
CA PRO A 158 1.91 2.68 -9.08
C PRO A 158 1.52 1.25 -9.46
N LYS A 159 2.19 0.69 -10.47
CA LYS A 159 2.01 -0.70 -10.86
C LYS A 159 2.25 -1.66 -9.69
N GLY A 160 1.43 -2.70 -9.61
CA GLY A 160 1.58 -3.80 -8.64
C GLY A 160 1.12 -3.46 -7.23
N THR A 161 0.35 -2.40 -7.05
CA THR A 161 -0.25 -2.03 -5.76
C THR A 161 -1.51 -1.20 -5.96
N ASN A 162 -2.49 -1.35 -5.07
CA ASN A 162 -3.67 -0.49 -5.04
C ASN A 162 -3.45 0.81 -4.24
N LYS A 163 -2.22 1.07 -3.76
CA LYS A 163 -1.88 2.36 -3.14
C LYS A 163 -2.05 3.47 -4.16
N CYS A 164 -2.82 4.47 -3.80
CA CYS A 164 -3.22 5.53 -4.72
C CYS A 164 -3.15 6.89 -4.04
N THR A 165 -2.84 7.91 -4.82
CA THR A 165 -2.92 9.31 -4.41
C THR A 165 -3.90 10.03 -5.32
N ALA A 166 -4.97 10.59 -4.75
CA ALA A 166 -5.90 11.48 -5.45
C ALA A 166 -5.62 12.93 -5.09
N THR A 167 -5.20 13.72 -6.06
CA THR A 167 -5.00 15.16 -5.90
C THR A 167 -6.24 15.89 -6.35
N VAL A 168 -6.89 16.58 -5.42
CA VAL A 168 -8.05 17.44 -5.62
C VAL A 168 -7.58 18.88 -5.74
N SER A 169 -7.86 19.52 -6.88
CA SER A 169 -7.52 20.90 -7.18
C SER A 169 -8.77 21.69 -7.49
N PRO A 170 -9.30 22.50 -6.53
CA PRO A 170 -10.44 23.35 -6.77
C PRO A 170 -10.14 24.39 -7.87
N ASN A 171 -11.11 24.63 -8.76
CA ASN A 171 -10.92 25.56 -9.88
C ASN A 171 -10.96 27.04 -9.45
N PHE A 172 -11.56 27.34 -8.29
CA PHE A 172 -11.77 28.72 -7.82
C PHE A 172 -10.67 29.24 -6.90
N ASN A 173 -9.80 28.33 -6.39
CA ASN A 173 -8.71 28.70 -5.51
C ASN A 173 -7.53 27.74 -5.69
N SER A 174 -6.39 28.11 -5.14
CA SER A 174 -5.17 27.33 -5.25
C SER A 174 -4.98 26.31 -4.09
N ASN A 175 -6.00 26.03 -3.31
CA ASN A 175 -5.92 25.12 -2.14
C ASN A 175 -6.03 23.66 -2.59
N ARG A 176 -4.96 23.16 -3.19
CA ARG A 176 -4.84 21.76 -3.56
C ARG A 176 -4.65 20.90 -2.33
N MET A 177 -5.30 19.74 -2.29
CA MET A 177 -5.10 18.70 -1.29
C MET A 177 -4.94 17.33 -1.96
N SER A 178 -4.19 16.43 -1.34
CA SER A 178 -4.01 15.07 -1.83
C SER A 178 -4.46 14.07 -0.78
N PHE A 179 -5.31 13.15 -1.18
CA PHE A 179 -5.76 12.00 -0.41
C PHE A 179 -4.83 10.84 -0.75
N VAL A 180 -4.13 10.30 0.24
CA VAL A 180 -3.17 9.19 0.08
C VAL A 180 -3.70 7.98 0.84
N GLY A 181 -3.87 6.86 0.14
CA GLY A 181 -4.42 5.65 0.73
C GLY A 181 -4.54 4.50 -0.27
N ASN A 182 -5.56 3.68 -0.14
CA ASN A 182 -5.76 2.50 -0.97
C ASN A 182 -7.06 2.62 -1.78
N LEU A 183 -7.03 2.18 -3.05
CA LEU A 183 -8.18 2.20 -3.94
C LEU A 183 -8.80 0.82 -4.04
N TYR A 184 -10.12 0.77 -3.86
CA TYR A 184 -10.91 -0.46 -3.86
C TYR A 184 -12.11 -0.34 -4.79
N PRO A 185 -12.66 -1.45 -5.34
CA PRO A 185 -14.02 -1.49 -5.85
C PRO A 185 -15.01 -1.04 -4.77
N SER A 186 -16.06 -0.31 -5.15
CA SER A 186 -17.04 0.21 -4.17
C SER A 186 -17.70 -0.86 -3.31
N GLU A 187 -17.88 -2.07 -3.83
CA GLU A 187 -18.45 -3.22 -3.10
C GLU A 187 -17.54 -3.75 -1.96
N GLN A 188 -16.22 -3.47 -2.03
CA GLN A 188 -15.25 -3.88 -1.02
C GLN A 188 -14.96 -2.78 0.00
N SER A 189 -15.58 -1.61 -0.13
CA SER A 189 -15.37 -0.44 0.71
C SER A 189 -16.51 -0.26 1.71
N ASN A 190 -16.16 0.10 2.95
CA ASN A 190 -17.11 0.37 4.04
C ASN A 190 -17.03 1.83 4.52
N VAL A 191 -17.05 2.77 3.58
CA VAL A 191 -16.98 4.20 3.93
C VAL A 191 -18.33 4.72 4.46
N TYR A 192 -18.25 5.60 5.44
CA TYR A 192 -19.40 6.32 5.99
C TYR A 192 -19.47 7.70 5.34
N LYS A 193 -20.56 7.96 4.63
CA LYS A 193 -20.82 9.24 4.01
C LYS A 193 -21.60 10.16 4.95
N GLY A 194 -21.00 11.31 5.25
CA GLY A 194 -21.66 12.40 5.98
C GLY A 194 -22.65 13.17 5.11
N ARG A 195 -23.29 14.18 5.69
CA ARG A 195 -24.20 15.07 4.97
C ARG A 195 -23.44 15.83 3.89
N SER A 196 -23.96 15.84 2.67
CA SER A 196 -23.43 16.65 1.57
C SER A 196 -23.88 18.12 1.68
N LEU A 197 -23.08 19.02 1.06
CA LEU A 197 -23.43 20.42 0.87
C LEU A 197 -24.58 20.58 -0.14
#